data_1b8a2f3724bf3a75bc58808c79af2c23
#
_entry.id   1b8a2f3724bf3a75bc58808c79af2c23
#
_cell.length_a   1.000
_cell.length_b   1.000
_cell.length_c   1.000
_cell.angle_alpha   90.00
_cell.angle_beta   90.00
_cell.angle_gamma   90.00
#
_symmetry.space_group_name_H-M   'P 1'
#
loop_
_entity.id
_entity.type
_entity.pdbx_description
1 polymer ?
#
loop_
_entity_poly.entity_id
_entity_poly.type
_entity_poly.pdbx_seq_one_letter_code
_entity_poly.pdbx_strand_id
1 'polypeptide(L)'
;MIGKIWGFVFSLVILFSSCSSVYMPNVPNSPMLSAPGELHASGHITPKGNVSFNTAYAVSEHFGVLANGSLMNRNKFKKDFRHNLMEIGGGYFNTFGPDSNLRIFEIYTGIGKGSSDRTFKERTSDGFVTYDRQEVTFDKFFIQANYSSKEKKSISVFKKRYPLNYGTVLRLSYVTMDEFIRNDVPQPTEDNIFLEPVFFTRLVLSPSVQFQFTSGSNFGLRNRKFLTAGNSVLSLGLVINVGGSILNKGPEEIR
;
A
#
# COMPACT_ATOMS: atom_id res chain seq x y z
N MET A 1 16.31 -16.07 28.93
CA MET A 1 16.14 -16.03 27.47
C MET A 1 14.78 -16.52 27.00
N ILE A 2 14.18 -17.52 27.59
CA ILE A 2 12.87 -18.11 27.22
C ILE A 2 11.71 -17.09 27.27
N GLY A 3 11.63 -16.23 28.28
CA GLY A 3 10.53 -15.24 28.41
C GLY A 3 10.47 -14.18 27.32
N LYS A 4 11.62 -13.81 26.70
CA LYS A 4 11.64 -12.85 25.58
C LYS A 4 11.13 -13.46 24.27
N ILE A 5 11.31 -14.76 24.08
CA ILE A 5 10.82 -15.50 22.89
C ILE A 5 9.30 -15.62 22.96
N TRP A 6 8.73 -15.91 24.13
CA TRP A 6 7.28 -15.98 24.34
C TRP A 6 6.58 -14.66 24.11
N GLY A 7 7.18 -13.54 24.55
CA GLY A 7 6.65 -12.19 24.29
C GLY A 7 6.63 -11.86 22.79
N PHE A 8 7.65 -12.27 22.05
CA PHE A 8 7.72 -12.05 20.60
C PHE A 8 6.70 -12.92 19.84
N VAL A 9 6.53 -14.20 20.24
CA VAL A 9 5.53 -15.10 19.66
C VAL A 9 4.11 -14.64 19.97
N PHE A 10 3.84 -14.19 21.21
CA PHE A 10 2.53 -13.65 21.59
C PHE A 10 2.19 -12.35 20.84
N SER A 11 3.16 -11.46 20.65
CA SER A 11 3.00 -10.25 19.83
C SER A 11 2.72 -10.57 18.35
N LEU A 12 3.31 -11.64 17.82
CA LEU A 12 3.10 -12.09 16.43
C LEU A 12 1.69 -12.67 16.22
N VAL A 13 1.14 -13.36 17.22
CA VAL A 13 -0.21 -13.98 17.15
C VAL A 13 -1.32 -12.93 17.14
N ILE A 14 -1.15 -11.80 17.84
CA ILE A 14 -2.13 -10.70 17.85
C ILE A 14 -2.27 -10.04 16.46
N LEU A 15 -1.25 -10.12 15.62
CA LEU A 15 -1.28 -9.55 14.26
C LEU A 15 -2.17 -10.33 13.28
N PHE A 16 -2.65 -11.52 13.63
CA PHE A 16 -3.47 -12.37 12.77
C PHE A 16 -4.98 -12.34 13.05
N SER A 17 -5.45 -11.59 14.07
CA SER A 17 -6.88 -11.38 14.29
C SER A 17 -7.45 -10.44 13.22
N SER A 18 -7.60 -10.96 12.01
CA SER A 18 -8.19 -10.24 10.88
C SER A 18 -9.71 -10.27 11.01
N CYS A 19 -10.28 -9.22 11.58
CA CYS A 19 -11.68 -8.90 11.33
C CYS A 19 -11.91 -8.84 9.82
N SER A 20 -13.01 -9.42 9.34
CA SER A 20 -13.27 -9.47 7.92
C SER A 20 -13.87 -8.14 7.44
N SER A 21 -13.03 -7.15 7.15
CA SER A 21 -13.44 -5.88 6.54
C SER A 21 -13.89 -6.05 5.09
N VAL A 22 -14.85 -5.24 4.65
CA VAL A 22 -15.18 -5.07 3.22
C VAL A 22 -14.18 -4.17 2.51
N TYR A 23 -13.46 -3.33 3.23
CA TYR A 23 -12.42 -2.45 2.71
C TYR A 23 -11.02 -3.08 2.85
N MET A 24 -10.25 -3.03 1.77
CA MET A 24 -8.83 -3.40 1.77
C MET A 24 -8.00 -2.23 1.23
N PRO A 25 -7.11 -1.64 2.03
CA PRO A 25 -6.24 -0.58 1.55
C PRO A 25 -5.28 -1.11 0.48
N ASN A 26 -4.99 -0.28 -0.52
CA ASN A 26 -3.86 -0.51 -1.42
C ASN A 26 -2.54 -0.23 -0.70
N VAL A 27 -1.44 -0.66 -1.29
CA VAL A 27 -0.09 -0.25 -0.85
C VAL A 27 0.05 1.24 -1.11
N PRO A 28 0.30 2.10 -0.08
CA PRO A 28 0.48 3.52 -0.29
C PRO A 28 1.65 3.82 -1.23
N ASN A 29 1.46 4.77 -2.14
CA ASN A 29 2.51 5.17 -3.06
C ASN A 29 3.60 5.95 -2.32
N SER A 30 4.84 5.56 -2.49
CA SER A 30 6.02 6.23 -1.92
C SER A 30 7.04 6.51 -3.02
N PRO A 31 6.78 7.45 -3.93
CA PRO A 31 7.53 7.55 -5.17
C PRO A 31 8.98 7.97 -4.96
N MET A 32 9.29 8.76 -3.92
CA MET A 32 10.59 9.33 -3.66
C MET A 32 11.05 10.25 -4.79
N LEU A 33 10.14 11.12 -5.29
CA LEU A 33 10.44 12.09 -6.33
C LEU A 33 11.51 13.07 -5.86
N SER A 34 12.46 13.38 -6.72
CA SER A 34 13.62 14.22 -6.39
C SER A 34 13.98 15.25 -7.45
N ALA A 35 13.46 15.12 -8.67
CA ALA A 35 13.72 16.05 -9.76
C ALA A 35 12.54 16.09 -10.74
N PRO A 36 12.35 17.20 -11.47
CA PRO A 36 11.31 17.30 -12.50
C PRO A 36 11.52 16.28 -13.61
N GLY A 37 10.42 15.77 -14.17
CA GLY A 37 10.44 14.74 -15.21
C GLY A 37 10.71 13.32 -14.69
N GLU A 38 10.83 13.11 -13.38
CA GLU A 38 10.99 11.79 -12.79
C GLU A 38 9.67 11.02 -12.82
N LEU A 39 9.69 9.82 -13.39
CA LEU A 39 8.57 8.88 -13.43
C LEU A 39 8.87 7.73 -12.49
N HIS A 40 7.96 7.48 -11.57
CA HIS A 40 7.93 6.32 -10.70
C HIS A 40 6.81 5.39 -11.11
N ALA A 41 7.10 4.10 -11.20
CA ALA A 41 6.10 3.03 -11.33
C ALA A 41 6.44 1.88 -10.41
N SER A 42 5.44 1.29 -9.74
CA SER A 42 5.67 0.11 -8.92
C SER A 42 4.49 -0.85 -8.93
N GLY A 43 4.81 -2.14 -8.84
CA GLY A 43 3.84 -3.21 -8.70
C GLY A 43 4.12 -3.99 -7.42
N HIS A 44 3.09 -4.30 -6.65
CA HIS A 44 3.19 -4.96 -5.34
C HIS A 44 2.21 -6.12 -5.24
N ILE A 45 2.64 -7.17 -4.54
CA ILE A 45 1.77 -8.30 -4.20
C ILE A 45 1.81 -8.54 -2.70
N THR A 46 0.64 -8.79 -2.11
CA THR A 46 0.50 -9.16 -0.69
C THR A 46 0.30 -10.68 -0.54
N PRO A 47 0.64 -11.27 0.60
CA PRO A 47 0.36 -12.70 0.88
C PRO A 47 -1.14 -13.04 0.85
N LYS A 48 -2.01 -12.03 0.97
CA LYS A 48 -3.46 -12.20 0.83
C LYS A 48 -3.92 -12.26 -0.63
N GLY A 49 -3.03 -12.01 -1.60
CA GLY A 49 -3.33 -12.02 -3.04
C GLY A 49 -3.85 -10.69 -3.57
N ASN A 50 -3.72 -9.59 -2.82
CA ASN A 50 -3.97 -8.25 -3.35
C ASN A 50 -2.79 -7.81 -4.19
N VAL A 51 -3.05 -7.36 -5.42
CA VAL A 51 -2.07 -6.77 -6.33
C VAL A 51 -2.31 -5.27 -6.38
N SER A 52 -1.27 -4.46 -6.15
CA SER A 52 -1.34 -3.01 -6.21
C SER A 52 -0.38 -2.47 -7.24
N PHE A 53 -0.81 -1.43 -7.97
CA PHE A 53 -0.02 -0.68 -8.93
C PHE A 53 0.00 0.78 -8.51
N ASN A 54 1.18 1.36 -8.48
CA ASN A 54 1.36 2.77 -8.12
C ASN A 54 2.21 3.44 -9.19
N THR A 55 1.80 4.64 -9.60
CA THR A 55 2.57 5.51 -10.49
C THR A 55 2.61 6.92 -9.94
N ALA A 56 3.70 7.64 -10.20
CA ALA A 56 3.82 9.06 -9.90
C ALA A 56 4.73 9.74 -10.92
N TYR A 57 4.46 11.01 -11.20
CA TYR A 57 5.25 11.82 -12.12
C TYR A 57 5.51 13.19 -11.52
N ALA A 58 6.77 13.61 -11.54
CA ALA A 58 7.20 14.95 -11.11
C ALA A 58 6.92 15.96 -12.23
N VAL A 59 5.83 16.71 -12.12
CA VAL A 59 5.42 17.71 -13.11
C VAL A 59 6.25 18.99 -13.04
N SER A 60 6.88 19.25 -11.88
CA SER A 60 7.81 20.37 -11.67
C SER A 60 8.84 20.01 -10.60
N GLU A 61 9.67 20.97 -10.16
CA GLU A 61 10.69 20.78 -9.13
C GLU A 61 10.12 20.35 -7.77
N HIS A 62 8.86 20.69 -7.50
CA HIS A 62 8.23 20.47 -6.20
C HIS A 62 6.86 19.83 -6.27
N PHE A 63 6.27 19.65 -7.44
CA PHE A 63 4.92 19.11 -7.57
C PHE A 63 4.91 17.82 -8.38
N GLY A 64 4.21 16.83 -7.83
CA GLY A 64 3.99 15.54 -8.46
C GLY A 64 2.51 15.15 -8.48
N VAL A 65 2.16 14.37 -9.49
CA VAL A 65 0.85 13.71 -9.60
C VAL A 65 1.03 12.22 -9.39
N LEU A 66 -0.03 11.56 -8.92
CA LEU A 66 0.00 10.11 -8.69
C LEU A 66 -1.31 9.45 -9.15
N ALA A 67 -1.19 8.20 -9.58
CA ALA A 67 -2.31 7.31 -9.82
C ALA A 67 -1.99 5.93 -9.24
N ASN A 68 -2.93 5.36 -8.52
CA ASN A 68 -2.78 4.07 -7.86
C ASN A 68 -3.97 3.17 -8.17
N GLY A 69 -3.74 1.87 -8.14
CA GLY A 69 -4.80 0.89 -8.27
C GLY A 69 -4.50 -0.36 -7.47
N SER A 70 -5.54 -1.06 -7.03
CA SER A 70 -5.40 -2.40 -6.47
C SER A 70 -6.53 -3.30 -6.88
N LEU A 71 -6.20 -4.58 -7.03
CA LEU A 71 -7.11 -5.62 -7.46
C LEU A 71 -6.90 -6.84 -6.58
N MET A 72 -7.99 -7.42 -6.12
CA MET A 72 -7.99 -8.71 -5.44
C MET A 72 -9.13 -9.57 -5.93
N ASN A 73 -8.79 -10.80 -6.30
CA ASN A 73 -9.77 -11.83 -6.61
C ASN A 73 -9.35 -13.13 -5.91
N ARG A 74 -10.05 -13.47 -4.86
CA ARG A 74 -9.72 -14.62 -4.02
C ARG A 74 -10.93 -15.53 -3.84
N ASN A 75 -10.83 -16.72 -4.38
CA ASN A 75 -11.83 -17.76 -4.25
C ASN A 75 -11.31 -18.84 -3.29
N LYS A 76 -12.02 -19.04 -2.17
CA LYS A 76 -11.76 -20.09 -1.19
C LYS A 76 -13.00 -20.92 -0.93
N PHE A 77 -12.82 -22.13 -0.40
CA PHE A 77 -13.93 -23.04 -0.10
C PHE A 77 -15.06 -22.39 0.70
N LYS A 78 -14.75 -21.55 1.70
CA LYS A 78 -15.73 -20.93 2.60
C LYS A 78 -15.98 -19.46 2.32
N LYS A 79 -15.19 -18.81 1.45
CA LYS A 79 -15.29 -17.37 1.26
C LYS A 79 -14.66 -16.95 -0.06
N ASP A 80 -15.45 -16.27 -0.89
CA ASP A 80 -14.92 -15.49 -2.01
C ASP A 80 -14.79 -14.02 -1.60
N PHE A 81 -13.79 -13.35 -2.14
CA PHE A 81 -13.60 -11.93 -1.94
C PHE A 81 -12.99 -11.31 -3.19
N ARG A 82 -13.72 -10.38 -3.79
CA ARG A 82 -13.27 -9.52 -4.87
C ARG A 82 -13.20 -8.09 -4.37
N HIS A 83 -12.18 -7.38 -4.73
CA HIS A 83 -11.99 -5.99 -4.34
C HIS A 83 -11.23 -5.27 -5.43
N ASN A 84 -11.63 -4.05 -5.72
CA ASN A 84 -10.89 -3.12 -6.56
C ASN A 84 -10.90 -1.74 -5.91
N LEU A 85 -9.85 -0.97 -6.19
CA LEU A 85 -9.71 0.41 -5.74
C LEU A 85 -8.82 1.13 -6.75
N MET A 86 -9.25 2.31 -7.18
CA MET A 86 -8.45 3.24 -7.98
C MET A 86 -8.37 4.58 -7.27
N GLU A 87 -7.21 5.21 -7.33
CA GLU A 87 -6.95 6.50 -6.69
C GLU A 87 -6.17 7.40 -7.65
N ILE A 88 -6.46 8.67 -7.61
CA ILE A 88 -5.67 9.74 -8.24
C ILE A 88 -5.40 10.84 -7.23
N GLY A 89 -4.27 11.51 -7.38
CA GLY A 89 -3.91 12.58 -6.47
C GLY A 89 -2.75 13.40 -6.97
N GLY A 90 -2.36 14.36 -6.16
CA GLY A 90 -1.20 15.21 -6.40
C GLY A 90 -0.70 15.81 -5.10
N GLY A 91 0.49 16.38 -5.15
CA GLY A 91 1.08 16.93 -3.94
C GLY A 91 2.44 17.55 -4.16
N TYR A 92 3.03 17.93 -3.05
CA TYR A 92 4.29 18.61 -2.96
C TYR A 92 5.39 17.62 -2.52
N PHE A 93 6.58 17.76 -3.09
CA PHE A 93 7.78 17.07 -2.61
C PHE A 93 8.95 18.04 -2.49
N ASN A 94 9.86 17.75 -1.58
CA ASN A 94 11.10 18.49 -1.42
C ASN A 94 12.23 17.56 -0.99
N THR A 95 13.44 17.88 -1.43
CA THR A 95 14.66 17.15 -1.13
C THR A 95 15.59 17.99 -0.28
N PHE A 96 16.31 17.37 0.64
CA PHE A 96 17.26 18.03 1.51
C PHE A 96 18.37 17.08 1.97
N GLY A 97 19.52 17.65 2.30
CA GLY A 97 20.73 16.92 2.66
C GLY A 97 21.68 16.74 1.49
N PRO A 98 22.89 16.21 1.74
CA PRO A 98 23.87 15.92 0.69
C PRO A 98 23.45 14.72 -0.15
N ASP A 99 23.97 14.60 -1.37
CA ASP A 99 23.67 13.51 -2.30
C ASP A 99 23.92 12.12 -1.70
N SER A 100 24.95 11.98 -0.86
CA SER A 100 25.27 10.73 -0.15
C SER A 100 24.24 10.36 0.95
N ASN A 101 23.30 11.24 1.27
CA ASN A 101 22.25 11.04 2.27
C ASN A 101 21.05 11.93 1.95
N LEU A 102 20.55 11.82 0.72
CA LEU A 102 19.40 12.58 0.27
C LEU A 102 18.16 12.14 1.03
N ARG A 103 17.48 13.10 1.62
CA ARG A 103 16.19 12.91 2.30
C ARG A 103 15.10 13.56 1.48
N ILE A 104 13.96 12.92 1.45
CA ILE A 104 12.81 13.38 0.68
C ILE A 104 11.61 13.43 1.62
N PHE A 105 10.94 14.58 1.62
CA PHE A 105 9.65 14.77 2.24
C PHE A 105 8.61 15.00 1.15
N GLU A 106 7.51 14.28 1.23
CA GLU A 106 6.43 14.37 0.26
C GLU A 106 5.09 14.45 1.00
N ILE A 107 4.19 15.28 0.52
CA ILE A 107 2.81 15.34 1.01
C ILE A 107 1.87 15.28 -0.19
N TYR A 108 0.92 14.36 -0.16
CA TYR A 108 -0.04 14.12 -1.24
C TYR A 108 -1.46 14.13 -0.69
N THR A 109 -2.39 14.54 -1.54
CA THR A 109 -3.82 14.37 -1.32
C THR A 109 -4.45 13.80 -2.57
N GLY A 110 -5.56 13.09 -2.41
CA GLY A 110 -6.22 12.49 -3.55
C GLY A 110 -7.57 11.89 -3.19
N ILE A 111 -8.23 11.45 -4.24
CA ILE A 111 -9.53 10.79 -4.19
C ILE A 111 -9.43 9.40 -4.81
N GLY A 112 -10.33 8.53 -4.44
CA GLY A 112 -10.41 7.19 -4.98
C GLY A 112 -11.83 6.66 -4.99
N LYS A 113 -12.04 5.63 -5.81
CA LYS A 113 -13.30 4.89 -5.89
C LYS A 113 -13.01 3.41 -5.96
N GLY A 114 -13.84 2.63 -5.28
CA GLY A 114 -13.64 1.19 -5.25
C GLY A 114 -14.92 0.41 -5.01
N SER A 115 -14.79 -0.90 -5.14
CA SER A 115 -15.87 -1.84 -4.82
C SER A 115 -15.33 -3.10 -4.17
N SER A 116 -16.19 -3.79 -3.44
CA SER A 116 -15.90 -5.11 -2.94
C SER A 116 -17.15 -6.00 -3.01
N ASP A 117 -16.96 -7.26 -3.38
CA ASP A 117 -17.94 -8.33 -3.31
C ASP A 117 -17.37 -9.43 -2.42
N ARG A 118 -18.12 -9.79 -1.39
CA ARG A 118 -17.75 -10.81 -0.43
C ARG A 118 -18.88 -11.83 -0.30
N THR A 119 -18.57 -13.08 -0.60
CA THR A 119 -19.52 -14.19 -0.50
C THR A 119 -19.02 -15.19 0.52
N PHE A 120 -19.88 -15.51 1.50
CA PHE A 120 -19.62 -16.58 2.46
C PHE A 120 -20.41 -17.83 2.07
N LYS A 121 -19.76 -18.99 2.15
CA LYS A 121 -20.28 -20.29 1.75
C LYS A 121 -20.17 -21.26 2.91
N GLU A 122 -21.21 -22.09 3.05
CA GLU A 122 -21.22 -23.22 3.96
C GLU A 122 -21.28 -24.53 3.16
N ARG A 123 -20.62 -25.55 3.67
CA ARG A 123 -20.63 -26.87 3.07
C ARG A 123 -21.87 -27.63 3.52
N THR A 124 -22.69 -28.09 2.57
CA THR A 124 -23.82 -28.97 2.79
C THR A 124 -23.55 -30.37 2.20
N SER A 125 -24.45 -31.34 2.37
CA SER A 125 -24.39 -32.66 1.73
C SER A 125 -24.26 -32.57 0.22
N ASP A 126 -24.90 -31.60 -0.40
CA ASP A 126 -25.06 -31.44 -1.85
C ASP A 126 -24.05 -30.43 -2.46
N GLY A 127 -23.07 -29.94 -1.66
CA GLY A 127 -22.03 -28.99 -2.11
C GLY A 127 -21.87 -27.76 -1.23
N PHE A 128 -21.59 -26.60 -1.85
CA PHE A 128 -21.45 -25.32 -1.14
C PHE A 128 -22.68 -24.43 -1.41
N VAL A 129 -23.29 -23.94 -0.34
CA VAL A 129 -24.40 -22.99 -0.41
C VAL A 129 -23.95 -21.63 0.10
N THR A 130 -24.29 -20.57 -0.64
CA THR A 130 -24.05 -19.18 -0.19
C THR A 130 -25.09 -18.82 0.87
N TYR A 131 -24.63 -18.32 2.02
CA TYR A 131 -25.52 -17.90 3.10
C TYR A 131 -25.41 -16.38 3.40
N ASP A 132 -24.33 -15.72 2.98
CA ASP A 132 -24.17 -14.26 3.14
C ASP A 132 -23.35 -13.70 1.99
N ARG A 133 -23.95 -12.75 1.25
CA ARG A 133 -23.31 -12.01 0.17
C ARG A 133 -23.37 -10.53 0.49
N GLN A 134 -22.25 -9.85 0.36
CA GLN A 134 -22.07 -8.44 0.70
C GLN A 134 -21.41 -7.73 -0.46
N GLU A 135 -22.12 -6.80 -1.08
CA GLU A 135 -21.66 -5.95 -2.17
C GLU A 135 -21.59 -4.51 -1.70
N VAL A 136 -20.45 -3.87 -1.91
CA VAL A 136 -20.19 -2.50 -1.45
C VAL A 136 -19.50 -1.72 -2.55
N THR A 137 -19.97 -0.51 -2.80
CA THR A 137 -19.22 0.53 -3.51
C THR A 137 -18.86 1.62 -2.52
N PHE A 138 -17.69 2.24 -2.70
CA PHE A 138 -17.21 3.25 -1.76
C PHE A 138 -16.37 4.31 -2.45
N ASP A 139 -16.45 5.52 -1.94
CA ASP A 139 -15.57 6.62 -2.24
C ASP A 139 -14.50 6.76 -1.16
N LYS A 140 -13.35 7.29 -1.55
CA LYS A 140 -12.20 7.51 -0.67
C LYS A 140 -11.62 8.89 -0.91
N PHE A 141 -11.30 9.59 0.17
CA PHE A 141 -10.42 10.75 0.19
C PHE A 141 -9.20 10.41 1.05
N PHE A 142 -8.01 10.85 0.69
CA PHE A 142 -6.83 10.64 1.51
C PHE A 142 -5.90 11.85 1.56
N ILE A 143 -5.19 11.96 2.67
CA ILE A 143 -3.99 12.79 2.84
C ILE A 143 -2.86 11.85 3.27
N GLN A 144 -1.68 12.04 2.69
CA GLN A 144 -0.52 11.19 2.91
C GLN A 144 0.74 12.05 3.06
N ALA A 145 1.55 11.73 4.07
CA ALA A 145 2.89 12.27 4.24
C ALA A 145 3.92 11.15 4.15
N ASN A 146 4.97 11.35 3.35
CA ASN A 146 6.09 10.43 3.20
C ASN A 146 7.37 11.10 3.68
N TYR A 147 8.19 10.32 4.38
CA TYR A 147 9.56 10.70 4.70
C TYR A 147 10.50 9.56 4.35
N SER A 148 11.49 9.83 3.53
CA SER A 148 12.39 8.80 3.02
C SER A 148 13.84 9.26 2.90
N SER A 149 14.75 8.28 2.80
CA SER A 149 16.17 8.50 2.64
C SER A 149 16.71 7.60 1.52
N LYS A 150 17.46 8.20 0.58
CA LYS A 150 18.15 7.48 -0.50
C LYS A 150 19.58 7.12 -0.06
N GLU A 151 19.96 5.85 -0.31
CA GLU A 151 21.35 5.33 -0.32
C GLU A 151 22.19 5.55 0.95
N LYS A 152 21.56 5.91 2.07
CA LYS A 152 22.27 6.11 3.34
C LYS A 152 22.91 4.83 3.89
N LYS A 153 22.34 3.68 3.60
CA LYS A 153 22.77 2.37 4.08
C LYS A 153 22.93 1.40 2.92
N SER A 154 23.71 0.36 3.12
CA SER A 154 23.86 -0.73 2.17
C SER A 154 23.82 -2.08 2.89
N ILE A 155 23.41 -3.12 2.17
CA ILE A 155 23.44 -4.51 2.63
C ILE A 155 24.31 -5.35 1.69
N SER A 156 25.07 -6.28 2.24
CA SER A 156 25.83 -7.26 1.45
C SER A 156 25.03 -8.54 1.29
N VAL A 157 24.73 -8.89 0.04
CA VAL A 157 24.04 -10.13 -0.33
C VAL A 157 24.91 -10.85 -1.37
N PHE A 158 25.27 -12.12 -1.11
CA PHE A 158 26.16 -12.93 -1.99
C PHE A 158 27.44 -12.20 -2.40
N LYS A 159 28.14 -11.55 -1.44
CA LYS A 159 29.37 -10.78 -1.63
C LYS A 159 29.22 -9.49 -2.48
N LYS A 160 28.01 -9.18 -2.95
CA LYS A 160 27.72 -7.93 -3.66
C LYS A 160 27.04 -6.94 -2.70
N ARG A 161 27.45 -5.67 -2.76
CA ARG A 161 26.89 -4.60 -1.95
C ARG A 161 25.76 -3.90 -2.70
N TYR A 162 24.60 -3.77 -2.04
CA TYR A 162 23.42 -3.11 -2.60
C TYR A 162 23.03 -1.93 -1.72
N PRO A 163 22.88 -0.73 -2.28
CA PRO A 163 22.33 0.41 -1.55
C PRO A 163 20.87 0.15 -1.12
N LEU A 164 20.48 0.78 -0.01
CA LEU A 164 19.14 0.72 0.54
C LEU A 164 18.51 2.10 0.58
N ASN A 165 17.31 2.20 0.00
CA ASN A 165 16.38 3.30 0.23
C ASN A 165 15.34 2.83 1.25
N TYR A 166 14.95 3.70 2.16
CA TYR A 166 13.93 3.37 3.16
C TYR A 166 13.14 4.60 3.57
N GLY A 167 11.95 4.37 4.09
CA GLY A 167 11.12 5.47 4.52
C GLY A 167 9.87 5.01 5.25
N THR A 168 9.09 6.02 5.62
CA THR A 168 7.80 5.87 6.26
C THR A 168 6.75 6.64 5.48
N VAL A 169 5.54 6.10 5.48
CA VAL A 169 4.35 6.74 4.95
C VAL A 169 3.32 6.77 6.06
N LEU A 170 2.73 7.92 6.28
CA LEU A 170 1.56 8.07 7.14
C LEU A 170 0.41 8.56 6.27
N ARG A 171 -0.62 7.73 6.11
CA ARG A 171 -1.81 8.07 5.35
C ARG A 171 -3.02 8.13 6.28
N LEU A 172 -3.82 9.16 6.12
CA LEU A 172 -5.16 9.29 6.70
C LEU A 172 -6.15 9.19 5.55
N SER A 173 -7.06 8.22 5.63
CA SER A 173 -8.07 7.97 4.58
C SER A 173 -9.47 8.07 5.17
N TYR A 174 -10.31 8.88 4.57
CA TYR A 174 -11.76 8.87 4.81
C TYR A 174 -12.42 8.02 3.73
N VAL A 175 -13.15 7.00 4.14
CA VAL A 175 -13.85 6.07 3.24
C VAL A 175 -15.32 6.10 3.59
N THR A 176 -16.17 6.28 2.59
CA THR A 176 -17.62 6.28 2.73
C THR A 176 -18.23 5.31 1.75
N MET A 177 -19.18 4.49 2.20
CA MET A 177 -19.96 3.62 1.32
C MET A 177 -20.98 4.45 0.55
N ASP A 178 -21.00 4.31 -0.77
CA ASP A 178 -22.07 4.86 -1.61
C ASP A 178 -23.27 3.93 -1.59
N GLU A 179 -23.01 2.61 -1.67
CA GLU A 179 -24.01 1.59 -1.69
C GLU A 179 -23.54 0.36 -0.89
N PHE A 180 -24.46 -0.24 -0.15
CA PHE A 180 -24.24 -1.50 0.53
C PHE A 180 -25.44 -2.42 0.36
N ILE A 181 -25.24 -3.53 -0.33
CA ILE A 181 -26.26 -4.57 -0.55
C ILE A 181 -25.83 -5.85 0.19
N ARG A 182 -26.73 -6.44 0.95
CA ARG A 182 -26.52 -7.73 1.61
C ARG A 182 -27.65 -8.67 1.31
N ASN A 183 -27.34 -9.80 0.65
CA ASN A 183 -28.32 -10.80 0.19
C ASN A 183 -29.43 -10.13 -0.63
N ASP A 184 -29.07 -9.32 -1.61
CA ASP A 184 -29.95 -8.58 -2.52
C ASP A 184 -30.87 -7.53 -1.82
N VAL A 185 -30.59 -7.21 -0.53
CA VAL A 185 -31.33 -6.20 0.24
C VAL A 185 -30.42 -5.02 0.56
N PRO A 186 -30.81 -3.79 0.18
CA PRO A 186 -30.07 -2.58 0.56
C PRO A 186 -29.93 -2.46 2.09
N GLN A 187 -28.76 -2.07 2.53
CA GLN A 187 -28.41 -1.89 3.94
C GLN A 187 -27.99 -0.45 4.20
N PRO A 188 -28.07 0.01 5.45
CA PRO A 188 -27.48 1.31 5.83
C PRO A 188 -25.99 1.35 5.50
N THR A 189 -25.55 2.44 4.90
CA THR A 189 -24.14 2.69 4.56
C THR A 189 -23.34 3.08 5.79
N GLU A 190 -22.05 2.80 5.76
CA GLU A 190 -21.09 3.17 6.80
C GLU A 190 -20.00 4.08 6.22
N ASP A 191 -19.39 4.88 7.08
CA ASP A 191 -18.17 5.62 6.80
C ASP A 191 -17.11 5.33 7.85
N ASN A 192 -15.84 5.49 7.52
CA ASN A 192 -14.76 5.36 8.50
C ASN A 192 -13.57 6.25 8.13
N ILE A 193 -12.77 6.56 9.15
CA ILE A 193 -11.46 7.19 9.00
C ILE A 193 -10.42 6.12 9.32
N PHE A 194 -9.48 5.93 8.41
CA PHE A 194 -8.39 4.97 8.59
C PHE A 194 -7.06 5.68 8.73
N LEU A 195 -6.30 5.32 9.77
CA LEU A 195 -4.90 5.68 9.93
C LEU A 195 -4.05 4.52 9.41
N GLU A 196 -3.21 4.77 8.41
CA GLU A 196 -2.45 3.78 7.66
C GLU A 196 -0.93 4.09 7.72
N PRO A 197 -0.26 3.80 8.87
CA PRO A 197 1.19 3.90 8.94
C PRO A 197 1.85 2.75 8.19
N VAL A 198 2.83 3.08 7.35
CA VAL A 198 3.56 2.12 6.52
C VAL A 198 5.05 2.43 6.56
N PHE A 199 5.86 1.38 6.65
CA PHE A 199 7.32 1.41 6.51
C PHE A 199 7.71 0.65 5.25
N PHE A 200 8.68 1.17 4.51
CA PHE A 200 9.21 0.48 3.36
C PHE A 200 10.73 0.49 3.35
N THR A 201 11.29 -0.55 2.74
CA THR A 201 12.71 -0.66 2.44
C THR A 201 12.86 -1.12 0.99
N ARG A 202 13.74 -0.46 0.24
CA ARG A 202 14.04 -0.78 -1.16
C ARG A 202 15.49 -1.20 -1.28
N LEU A 203 15.70 -2.33 -1.91
CA LEU A 203 17.01 -2.79 -2.35
C LEU A 203 17.24 -2.26 -3.76
N VAL A 204 18.25 -1.43 -3.95
CA VAL A 204 18.60 -0.84 -5.25
C VAL A 204 19.36 -1.89 -6.06
N LEU A 205 18.72 -2.48 -7.06
CA LEU A 205 19.31 -3.48 -7.95
C LEU A 205 20.08 -2.82 -9.10
N SER A 206 19.54 -1.72 -9.62
CA SER A 206 20.13 -0.81 -10.60
C SER A 206 19.59 0.61 -10.36
N PRO A 207 20.13 1.64 -11.01
CA PRO A 207 19.59 3.00 -10.90
C PRO A 207 18.08 3.09 -11.15
N SER A 208 17.58 2.32 -12.11
CA SER A 208 16.17 2.35 -12.51
C SER A 208 15.32 1.26 -11.85
N VAL A 209 15.90 0.21 -11.25
CA VAL A 209 15.14 -0.95 -10.76
C VAL A 209 15.45 -1.23 -9.30
N GLN A 210 14.40 -1.32 -8.49
CA GLN A 210 14.51 -1.57 -7.06
C GLN A 210 13.50 -2.64 -6.63
N PHE A 211 13.87 -3.44 -5.65
CA PHE A 211 12.97 -4.39 -5.01
C PHE A 211 12.50 -3.79 -3.69
N GLN A 212 11.18 -3.73 -3.48
CA GLN A 212 10.58 -3.11 -2.28
C GLN A 212 9.92 -4.14 -1.39
N PHE A 213 10.25 -4.07 -0.12
CA PHE A 213 9.49 -4.66 0.98
C PHE A 213 8.71 -3.56 1.69
N THR A 214 7.41 -3.84 1.97
CA THR A 214 6.54 -2.88 2.66
C THR A 214 5.84 -3.59 3.81
N SER A 215 5.79 -2.94 4.97
CA SER A 215 5.09 -3.39 6.15
C SER A 215 4.32 -2.24 6.78
N GLY A 216 3.06 -2.48 7.12
CA GLY A 216 2.20 -1.45 7.72
C GLY A 216 0.95 -2.03 8.34
N SER A 217 0.18 -1.15 8.94
CA SER A 217 -1.10 -1.47 9.57
C SER A 217 -2.19 -0.51 9.11
N ASN A 218 -3.42 -0.90 9.32
CA ASN A 218 -4.61 -0.09 9.05
C ASN A 218 -5.43 -0.04 10.35
N PHE A 219 -5.67 1.17 10.86
CA PHE A 219 -6.44 1.41 12.08
C PHE A 219 -7.69 2.19 11.73
N GLY A 220 -8.89 1.61 11.94
CA GLY A 220 -10.15 2.32 11.84
C GLY A 220 -10.41 3.15 13.10
N LEU A 221 -10.67 4.45 12.94
CA LEU A 221 -10.90 5.37 14.05
C LEU A 221 -12.36 5.40 14.53
N ARG A 222 -13.28 4.84 13.71
CA ARG A 222 -14.69 4.70 14.07
C ARG A 222 -15.03 3.22 14.26
N ASN A 223 -15.83 2.92 15.28
CA ASN A 223 -16.32 1.56 15.48
C ASN A 223 -17.45 1.28 14.47
N ARG A 224 -17.15 0.50 13.45
CA ARG A 224 -18.07 0.11 12.37
C ARG A 224 -18.17 -1.42 12.28
N LYS A 225 -19.30 -1.90 11.79
CA LYS A 225 -19.56 -3.35 11.69
C LYS A 225 -18.91 -3.96 10.44
N PHE A 226 -18.99 -3.28 9.32
CA PHE A 226 -18.54 -3.76 8.01
C PHE A 226 -17.30 -3.03 7.51
N LEU A 227 -17.27 -1.70 7.65
CA LEU A 227 -16.14 -0.86 7.25
C LEU A 227 -15.12 -0.78 8.41
N THR A 228 -14.54 -1.92 8.75
CA THR A 228 -13.60 -2.06 9.87
C THR A 228 -12.14 -2.03 9.43
N ALA A 229 -11.24 -1.71 10.35
CA ALA A 229 -9.82 -2.02 10.20
C ALA A 229 -9.57 -3.53 10.33
N GLY A 230 -8.49 -4.02 9.77
CA GLY A 230 -8.13 -5.43 9.94
C GLY A 230 -7.22 -5.97 8.84
N ASN A 231 -6.78 -5.12 7.95
CA ASN A 231 -5.89 -5.52 6.87
C ASN A 231 -4.54 -4.83 7.01
N SER A 232 -3.56 -5.54 7.62
CA SER A 232 -2.16 -5.11 7.56
C SER A 232 -1.68 -5.11 6.11
N VAL A 233 -0.89 -4.11 5.77
CA VAL A 233 -0.17 -4.02 4.49
C VAL A 233 1.18 -4.69 4.68
N LEU A 234 1.31 -5.93 4.20
CA LEU A 234 2.58 -6.62 4.05
C LEU A 234 2.72 -6.93 2.57
N SER A 235 3.73 -6.40 1.89
CA SER A 235 3.88 -6.61 0.45
C SER A 235 5.33 -6.68 0.01
N LEU A 236 5.51 -7.38 -1.11
CA LEU A 236 6.73 -7.38 -1.91
C LEU A 236 6.40 -6.70 -3.23
N GLY A 237 7.32 -5.91 -3.75
CA GLY A 237 7.11 -5.17 -4.99
C GLY A 237 8.37 -4.92 -5.78
N LEU A 238 8.16 -4.62 -7.05
CA LEU A 238 9.19 -4.12 -7.96
C LEU A 238 8.89 -2.64 -8.23
N VAL A 239 9.94 -1.83 -8.18
CA VAL A 239 9.89 -0.40 -8.43
C VAL A 239 10.76 -0.07 -9.62
N ILE A 240 10.23 0.75 -10.52
CA ILE A 240 10.93 1.28 -11.69
C ILE A 240 10.87 2.80 -11.62
N ASN A 241 12.05 3.43 -11.67
CA ASN A 241 12.19 4.88 -11.74
C ASN A 241 12.89 5.24 -13.05
N VAL A 242 12.36 6.23 -13.76
CA VAL A 242 12.89 6.70 -15.05
C VAL A 242 12.89 8.23 -15.05
N GLY A 243 13.90 8.84 -15.66
CA GLY A 243 13.99 10.29 -15.78
C GLY A 243 14.65 11.00 -14.61
N GLY A 244 14.52 12.31 -14.53
CA GLY A 244 15.11 13.12 -13.48
C GLY A 244 16.65 13.04 -13.46
N SER A 245 17.22 12.97 -12.26
CA SER A 245 18.67 12.88 -12.05
C SER A 245 19.31 11.57 -12.55
N ILE A 246 18.52 10.53 -12.84
CA ILE A 246 19.04 9.25 -13.36
C ILE A 246 19.57 9.40 -14.78
N LEU A 247 18.95 10.25 -15.59
CA LEU A 247 19.40 10.52 -16.97
C LEU A 247 20.64 11.41 -17.04
N ASN A 248 20.93 12.16 -15.97
CA ASN A 248 22.07 13.07 -15.92
C ASN A 248 23.36 12.43 -15.35
N LYS A 249 23.26 11.22 -14.78
CA LYS A 249 24.46 10.45 -14.39
C LYS A 249 25.01 9.74 -15.62
N GLY A 250 26.10 10.24 -16.18
CA GLY A 250 26.81 9.59 -17.30
C GLY A 250 27.30 8.19 -16.89
N PRO A 251 27.69 7.34 -17.89
CA PRO A 251 28.10 5.94 -17.67
C PRO A 251 29.29 5.74 -16.74
N GLU A 252 30.07 6.78 -16.45
CA GLU A 252 31.29 6.71 -15.63
C GLU A 252 31.05 6.77 -14.11
N GLU A 253 29.92 7.25 -13.64
CA GLU A 253 29.60 7.32 -12.19
C GLU A 253 28.98 6.03 -11.61
N ILE A 254 28.84 4.97 -12.41
CA ILE A 254 28.18 3.71 -12.02
C ILE A 254 29.19 2.59 -11.70
N ARG A 255 30.47 2.96 -11.47
CA ARG A 255 31.52 1.98 -11.09
C ARG A 255 31.75 1.85 -9.60
#